data_00e50168255d52adbe1e5792e09e89bd
#
_entry.id   00e50168255d52adbe1e5792e09e89bd
#
_cell.length_a   1.000
_cell.length_b   1.000
_cell.length_c   1.000
_cell.angle_alpha   90.00
_cell.angle_beta   90.00
_cell.angle_gamma   90.00
#
_symmetry.space_group_name_H-M   'P 1'
#
loop_
_entity.id
_entity.type
_entity.pdbx_description
1 polymer ?
#
loop_
_entity_poly.entity_id
_entity_poly.type
_entity_poly.pdbx_seq_one_letter_code
_entity_poly.pdbx_strand_id
1 'polypeptide(L)'
;MTASLAMLLQSQLDPQLTAEALLAQMRSDWSDLDQSLLRVGEATTDGAVDKDADGDDSPMLCLEYADYLIALMPIPVQIGDDIAQICAHSRLWPDATPAPVDYAAHTIVTVMRFGDDAQETNLVAQAALLSRVLASAVAVSDSIEAVYFGSANHVVLPSLFRELTQATLPEPLPIAWVAINVGQRPDGVMTGHTRGMDMLGLMDIEIPETGETAEGVFSRLTGIVDYLIENGMVISNGDTLGATEEERIRVVYGPSALDPEREVMRLVSEEIPQAKSSKSWWARLLN
;
A
#
# COMPACT_ATOMS: atom_id res chain seq x y z
N MET A 1 -1.26 -10.05 -16.58
CA MET A 1 -2.21 -10.09 -15.45
C MET A 1 -1.64 -9.21 -14.35
N THR A 2 -2.40 -8.24 -13.87
CA THR A 2 -1.98 -7.39 -12.75
C THR A 2 -2.67 -7.91 -11.50
N ALA A 3 -1.92 -8.26 -10.46
CA ALA A 3 -2.44 -8.73 -9.19
C ALA A 3 -2.25 -7.67 -8.11
N SER A 4 -3.26 -7.43 -7.29
CA SER A 4 -3.09 -6.73 -6.02
C SER A 4 -2.65 -7.74 -4.96
N LEU A 5 -1.61 -7.40 -4.20
CA LEU A 5 -0.96 -8.31 -3.27
C LEU A 5 -0.70 -7.62 -1.92
N ALA A 6 -0.98 -8.36 -0.85
CA ALA A 6 -0.56 -8.04 0.51
C ALA A 6 -0.19 -9.32 1.26
N MET A 7 0.39 -9.17 2.45
CA MET A 7 0.76 -10.29 3.31
C MET A 7 0.17 -10.11 4.70
N LEU A 8 -0.22 -11.22 5.30
CA LEU A 8 -0.60 -11.30 6.71
C LEU A 8 0.57 -11.94 7.47
N LEU A 9 1.24 -11.17 8.32
CA LEU A 9 2.29 -11.69 9.20
C LEU A 9 1.62 -12.36 10.41
N GLN A 10 2.04 -13.57 10.75
CA GLN A 10 1.33 -14.42 11.72
C GLN A 10 2.29 -15.02 12.75
N SER A 11 1.87 -15.06 14.01
CA SER A 11 2.60 -15.78 15.08
C SER A 11 2.72 -17.27 14.81
N GLN A 12 1.77 -17.83 14.08
CA GLN A 12 1.73 -19.21 13.57
C GLN A 12 0.71 -19.32 12.44
N LEU A 13 0.85 -20.32 11.58
CA LEU A 13 -0.23 -20.67 10.65
C LEU A 13 -1.47 -21.10 11.47
N ASP A 14 -2.61 -20.47 11.17
CA ASP A 14 -3.84 -20.74 11.91
C ASP A 14 -4.73 -21.71 11.13
N PRO A 15 -4.99 -22.91 11.68
CA PRO A 15 -5.85 -23.89 11.02
C PRO A 15 -7.32 -23.47 10.95
N GLN A 16 -7.72 -22.41 11.67
CA GLN A 16 -9.08 -21.86 11.60
C GLN A 16 -9.26 -20.94 10.37
N LEU A 17 -8.18 -20.42 9.81
CA LEU A 17 -8.23 -19.62 8.58
C LEU A 17 -8.40 -20.57 7.39
N THR A 18 -9.63 -20.99 7.14
CA THR A 18 -10.03 -21.83 6.00
C THR A 18 -10.81 -21.02 4.97
N ALA A 19 -10.95 -21.55 3.76
CA ALA A 19 -11.74 -20.89 2.72
C ALA A 19 -13.21 -20.70 3.13
N GLU A 20 -13.80 -21.70 3.80
CA GLU A 20 -15.17 -21.65 4.30
C GLU A 20 -15.36 -20.63 5.43
N ALA A 21 -14.41 -20.58 6.39
CA ALA A 21 -14.47 -19.61 7.48
C ALA A 21 -14.32 -18.18 6.95
N LEU A 22 -13.36 -17.96 6.04
CA LEU A 22 -13.16 -16.68 5.39
C LEU A 22 -14.37 -16.26 4.56
N LEU A 23 -14.95 -17.17 3.77
CA LEU A 23 -16.17 -16.94 3.01
C LEU A 23 -17.35 -16.52 3.92
N ALA A 24 -17.55 -17.25 5.02
CA ALA A 24 -18.60 -16.94 5.98
C ALA A 24 -18.39 -15.56 6.62
N GLN A 25 -17.15 -15.23 6.97
CA GLN A 25 -16.80 -13.92 7.53
C GLN A 25 -16.99 -12.79 6.52
N MET A 26 -16.55 -12.98 5.27
CA MET A 26 -16.74 -11.99 4.21
C MET A 26 -18.23 -11.71 3.97
N ARG A 27 -19.06 -12.74 3.98
CA ARG A 27 -20.51 -12.59 3.85
C ARG A 27 -21.14 -11.84 5.01
N SER A 28 -20.61 -12.01 6.21
CA SER A 28 -21.06 -11.29 7.41
C SER A 28 -20.64 -9.83 7.40
N ASP A 29 -19.39 -9.56 6.97
CA ASP A 29 -18.80 -8.22 7.03
C ASP A 29 -19.30 -7.30 5.92
N TRP A 30 -19.55 -7.83 4.69
CA TRP A 30 -19.72 -7.03 3.47
C TRP A 30 -21.08 -7.28 2.81
N SER A 31 -22.11 -6.63 3.34
CA SER A 31 -23.48 -6.73 2.79
C SER A 31 -23.65 -6.02 1.43
N ASP A 32 -22.70 -5.18 1.06
CA ASP A 32 -22.64 -4.47 -0.24
C ASP A 32 -22.12 -5.36 -1.38
N LEU A 33 -21.48 -6.50 -1.08
CA LEU A 33 -21.09 -7.49 -2.08
C LEU A 33 -22.30 -8.35 -2.51
N ASP A 34 -22.36 -8.67 -3.80
CA ASP A 34 -23.32 -9.67 -4.28
C ASP A 34 -22.92 -11.07 -3.76
N GLN A 35 -23.66 -11.52 -2.75
CA GLN A 35 -23.43 -12.77 -2.05
C GLN A 35 -23.51 -14.00 -2.96
N SER A 36 -24.24 -13.92 -4.08
CA SER A 36 -24.40 -15.01 -5.04
C SER A 36 -23.14 -15.24 -5.90
N LEU A 37 -22.29 -14.21 -6.02
CA LEU A 37 -21.06 -14.26 -6.79
C LEU A 37 -19.85 -14.66 -5.93
N LEU A 38 -20.00 -14.67 -4.59
CA LEU A 38 -18.92 -15.01 -3.67
C LEU A 38 -18.99 -16.49 -3.29
N ARG A 39 -17.97 -17.28 -3.66
CA ARG A 39 -17.91 -18.72 -3.42
C ARG A 39 -16.51 -19.22 -3.15
N VAL A 40 -16.39 -20.41 -2.58
CA VAL A 40 -15.11 -21.13 -2.50
C VAL A 40 -14.70 -21.51 -3.93
N GLY A 41 -13.48 -21.15 -4.31
CA GLY A 41 -12.90 -21.51 -5.59
C GLY A 41 -12.30 -22.91 -5.57
N GLU A 42 -12.17 -23.52 -6.75
CA GLU A 42 -11.41 -24.77 -6.87
C GLU A 42 -9.92 -24.42 -6.81
N ALA A 43 -9.17 -25.08 -5.92
CA ALA A 43 -7.72 -24.99 -5.93
C ALA A 43 -7.22 -25.64 -7.23
N THR A 44 -6.88 -24.84 -8.24
CA THR A 44 -6.36 -25.34 -9.49
C THR A 44 -4.92 -25.84 -9.26
N THR A 45 -4.76 -27.15 -9.14
CA THR A 45 -3.46 -27.84 -9.14
C THR A 45 -2.81 -27.88 -10.52
N ASP A 46 -3.37 -27.19 -11.52
CA ASP A 46 -2.89 -27.20 -12.92
C ASP A 46 -1.78 -26.17 -13.23
N GLY A 47 -1.35 -25.38 -12.26
CA GLY A 47 -0.10 -24.63 -12.36
C GLY A 47 1.02 -25.48 -11.83
N ALA A 48 1.81 -26.14 -12.72
CA ALA A 48 2.98 -26.94 -12.36
C ALA A 48 3.93 -26.17 -11.42
N VAL A 49 3.73 -26.34 -10.12
CA VAL A 49 4.82 -26.21 -9.16
C VAL A 49 5.53 -27.56 -9.22
N ASP A 50 6.77 -27.55 -9.73
CA ASP A 50 7.66 -28.73 -9.75
C ASP A 50 7.64 -29.36 -8.34
N LYS A 51 7.30 -30.67 -8.30
CA LYS A 51 7.20 -31.45 -7.07
C LYS A 51 8.55 -31.81 -6.44
N ASP A 52 9.58 -31.02 -6.72
CA ASP A 52 10.98 -31.35 -6.34
C ASP A 52 11.59 -30.38 -5.32
N ALA A 53 10.82 -29.74 -4.46
CA ALA A 53 11.37 -29.03 -3.30
C ALA A 53 10.57 -29.37 -2.04
N ASP A 54 11.28 -29.86 -1.03
CA ASP A 54 10.87 -30.29 0.30
C ASP A 54 9.50 -29.80 0.80
N GLY A 55 8.54 -30.67 0.75
CA GLY A 55 7.26 -30.81 1.34
C GLY A 55 6.81 -29.89 2.50
N ASP A 56 6.12 -28.81 2.21
CA ASP A 56 5.06 -28.33 3.10
C ASP A 56 3.80 -28.15 2.23
N ASP A 57 2.89 -29.14 2.32
CA ASP A 57 1.59 -29.16 1.66
C ASP A 57 0.58 -28.24 2.40
N SER A 58 0.95 -27.01 2.72
CA SER A 58 -0.05 -26.05 3.21
C SER A 58 -0.99 -25.70 2.07
N PRO A 59 -2.27 -26.10 2.12
CA PRO A 59 -3.16 -25.95 0.98
C PRO A 59 -3.42 -24.47 0.72
N MET A 60 -3.25 -24.03 -0.52
CA MET A 60 -3.68 -22.72 -0.97
C MET A 60 -5.20 -22.61 -0.82
N LEU A 61 -5.66 -21.53 -0.17
CA LEU A 61 -7.08 -21.25 -0.03
C LEU A 61 -7.53 -20.40 -1.22
N CYS A 62 -8.61 -20.78 -1.87
CA CYS A 62 -9.14 -20.06 -3.02
C CYS A 62 -10.59 -19.66 -2.79
N LEU A 63 -10.90 -18.38 -3.08
CA LEU A 63 -12.25 -17.87 -3.22
C LEU A 63 -12.41 -17.23 -4.60
N GLU A 64 -13.63 -17.15 -5.06
CA GLU A 64 -14.00 -16.43 -6.27
C GLU A 64 -15.06 -15.37 -5.95
N TYR A 65 -14.93 -14.21 -6.57
CA TYR A 65 -15.96 -13.17 -6.54
C TYR A 65 -16.08 -12.56 -7.94
N ALA A 66 -17.24 -12.75 -8.58
CA ALA A 66 -17.47 -12.36 -9.97
C ALA A 66 -16.35 -12.94 -10.89
N ASP A 67 -15.59 -12.08 -11.53
CA ASP A 67 -14.45 -12.42 -12.38
C ASP A 67 -13.07 -12.29 -11.68
N TYR A 68 -13.07 -12.23 -10.34
CA TYR A 68 -11.86 -12.20 -9.53
C TYR A 68 -11.57 -13.53 -8.86
N LEU A 69 -10.30 -13.93 -8.93
CA LEU A 69 -9.73 -14.98 -8.10
C LEU A 69 -9.05 -14.36 -6.88
N ILE A 70 -9.38 -14.88 -5.73
CA ILE A 70 -8.79 -14.53 -4.44
C ILE A 70 -8.00 -15.75 -3.98
N ALA A 71 -6.69 -15.62 -3.82
CA ALA A 71 -5.84 -16.71 -3.36
C ALA A 71 -5.09 -16.32 -2.09
N LEU A 72 -5.08 -17.21 -1.11
CA LEU A 72 -4.30 -17.10 0.10
C LEU A 72 -3.31 -18.26 0.15
N MET A 73 -2.02 -17.94 0.20
CA MET A 73 -0.92 -18.92 0.23
C MET A 73 -0.20 -18.82 1.57
N PRO A 74 -0.48 -19.73 2.51
CA PRO A 74 0.22 -19.79 3.79
C PRO A 74 1.67 -20.27 3.59
N ILE A 75 2.63 -19.62 4.24
CA ILE A 75 4.06 -19.91 4.16
C ILE A 75 4.63 -19.93 5.59
N PRO A 76 5.21 -21.06 6.07
CA PRO A 76 5.65 -21.23 7.46
C PRO A 76 7.05 -20.67 7.72
N VAL A 77 7.37 -19.49 7.16
CA VAL A 77 8.63 -18.78 7.36
C VAL A 77 8.39 -17.27 7.42
N GLN A 78 9.32 -16.55 7.98
CA GLN A 78 9.36 -15.08 7.93
C GLN A 78 9.73 -14.60 6.51
N ILE A 79 9.32 -13.39 6.17
CA ILE A 79 9.84 -12.66 4.98
C ILE A 79 11.21 -12.06 5.32
N GLY A 80 11.98 -11.68 4.28
CA GLY A 80 13.33 -11.13 4.45
C GLY A 80 13.39 -9.64 4.79
N ASP A 81 12.24 -8.96 4.92
CA ASP A 81 12.18 -7.52 5.16
C ASP A 81 12.39 -7.18 6.64
N ASP A 82 12.98 -6.02 6.91
CA ASP A 82 13.14 -5.49 8.28
C ASP A 82 11.82 -4.89 8.79
N ILE A 83 10.97 -5.75 9.34
CA ILE A 83 9.64 -5.37 9.84
C ILE A 83 9.72 -4.34 10.96
N ALA A 84 10.76 -4.37 11.81
CA ALA A 84 10.93 -3.37 12.87
C ALA A 84 11.14 -1.98 12.27
N GLN A 85 11.99 -1.87 11.26
CA GLN A 85 12.24 -0.63 10.56
C GLN A 85 10.98 -0.14 9.82
N ILE A 86 10.25 -1.04 9.16
CA ILE A 86 9.04 -0.68 8.43
C ILE A 86 7.96 -0.18 9.41
N CYS A 87 7.74 -0.85 10.54
CA CYS A 87 6.80 -0.41 11.58
C CYS A 87 7.15 0.99 12.10
N ALA A 88 8.44 1.27 12.33
CA ALA A 88 8.90 2.57 12.82
C ALA A 88 8.63 3.73 11.85
N HIS A 89 8.38 3.45 10.56
CA HIS A 89 8.06 4.46 9.54
C HIS A 89 6.59 4.42 9.11
N SER A 90 5.83 3.42 9.55
CA SER A 90 4.43 3.29 9.19
C SER A 90 3.53 4.17 10.05
N ARG A 91 2.73 5.03 9.42
CA ARG A 91 1.75 5.89 10.12
C ARG A 91 0.58 5.13 10.74
N LEU A 92 0.32 3.91 10.26
CA LEU A 92 -0.73 3.04 10.77
C LEU A 92 -0.20 1.96 11.73
N TRP A 93 1.03 2.13 12.19
CA TRP A 93 1.62 1.36 13.30
C TRP A 93 1.88 2.30 14.48
N PRO A 94 1.11 2.19 15.59
CA PRO A 94 1.26 3.10 16.72
C PRO A 94 2.63 2.96 17.40
N ASP A 95 3.30 4.06 17.73
CA ASP A 95 4.63 4.08 18.36
C ASP A 95 4.73 3.23 19.64
N ALA A 96 3.64 3.11 20.39
CA ALA A 96 3.58 2.32 21.63
C ALA A 96 3.41 0.81 21.39
N THR A 97 3.18 0.38 20.14
CA THR A 97 2.97 -1.02 19.79
C THR A 97 4.29 -1.65 19.34
N PRO A 98 4.78 -2.69 20.01
CA PRO A 98 5.99 -3.40 19.57
C PRO A 98 5.82 -3.93 18.14
N ALA A 99 6.88 -3.84 17.34
CA ALA A 99 6.88 -4.48 16.03
C ALA A 99 6.85 -6.01 16.16
N PRO A 100 6.11 -6.73 15.31
CA PRO A 100 5.99 -8.19 15.38
C PRO A 100 7.23 -8.86 14.74
N VAL A 101 8.39 -8.73 15.37
CA VAL A 101 9.65 -9.26 14.83
C VAL A 101 9.80 -10.78 14.99
N ASP A 102 9.05 -11.38 15.90
CA ASP A 102 9.10 -12.82 16.22
C ASP A 102 7.97 -13.63 15.54
N TYR A 103 7.26 -13.03 14.55
CA TYR A 103 6.24 -13.78 13.80
C TYR A 103 6.86 -15.00 13.13
N ALA A 104 6.12 -16.12 13.05
CA ALA A 104 6.67 -17.39 12.59
C ALA A 104 6.30 -17.75 11.14
N ALA A 105 5.26 -17.11 10.61
CA ALA A 105 4.72 -17.44 9.30
C ALA A 105 4.12 -16.20 8.62
N HIS A 106 3.87 -16.29 7.33
CA HIS A 106 3.08 -15.28 6.64
C HIS A 106 2.12 -15.94 5.64
N THR A 107 1.04 -15.25 5.32
CA THR A 107 0.12 -15.65 4.25
C THR A 107 0.14 -14.58 3.18
N ILE A 108 0.53 -14.97 1.95
CA ILE A 108 0.40 -14.08 0.78
C ILE A 108 -1.06 -14.09 0.37
N VAL A 109 -1.66 -12.92 0.27
CA VAL A 109 -3.04 -12.73 -0.19
C VAL A 109 -3.01 -11.98 -1.51
N THR A 110 -3.60 -12.59 -2.54
CA THR A 110 -3.68 -11.98 -3.86
C THR A 110 -5.13 -11.90 -4.33
N VAL A 111 -5.44 -10.82 -5.04
CA VAL A 111 -6.65 -10.67 -5.82
C VAL A 111 -6.25 -10.39 -7.25
N MET A 112 -6.73 -11.19 -8.18
CA MET A 112 -6.45 -11.03 -9.60
C MET A 112 -7.72 -11.26 -10.42
N ARG A 113 -7.88 -10.49 -11.48
CA ARG A 113 -8.96 -10.68 -12.43
C ARG A 113 -8.57 -11.76 -13.45
N PHE A 114 -9.51 -12.67 -13.73
CA PHE A 114 -9.35 -13.64 -14.81
C PHE A 114 -10.32 -13.32 -15.96
N GLY A 115 -9.92 -13.63 -17.19
CA GLY A 115 -10.67 -13.38 -18.41
C GLY A 115 -9.84 -12.67 -19.49
N ASP A 116 -10.35 -12.68 -20.71
CA ASP A 116 -9.65 -12.13 -21.89
C ASP A 116 -9.58 -10.61 -21.92
N ASP A 117 -10.43 -9.91 -21.14
CA ASP A 117 -10.52 -8.45 -21.08
C ASP A 117 -9.67 -7.83 -19.95
N ALA A 118 -8.53 -8.44 -19.63
CA ALA A 118 -7.62 -8.00 -18.56
C ALA A 118 -7.10 -6.55 -18.73
N GLN A 119 -7.33 -5.90 -19.86
CA GLN A 119 -6.92 -4.52 -20.12
C GLN A 119 -7.83 -3.46 -19.47
N GLU A 120 -9.04 -3.83 -19.04
CA GLU A 120 -9.98 -2.91 -18.37
C GLU A 120 -10.12 -3.21 -16.86
N THR A 121 -9.10 -3.76 -16.23
CA THR A 121 -9.16 -4.05 -14.80
C THR A 121 -9.19 -2.75 -13.99
N ASN A 122 -10.25 -2.54 -13.24
CA ASN A 122 -10.30 -1.47 -12.25
C ASN A 122 -9.47 -1.87 -11.02
N LEU A 123 -8.21 -1.42 -11.01
CA LEU A 123 -7.25 -1.78 -9.95
C LEU A 123 -7.61 -1.20 -8.58
N VAL A 124 -8.35 -0.08 -8.53
CA VAL A 124 -8.88 0.47 -7.27
C VAL A 124 -9.96 -0.46 -6.71
N ALA A 125 -10.88 -0.96 -7.53
CA ALA A 125 -11.87 -1.94 -7.10
C ALA A 125 -11.22 -3.26 -6.67
N GLN A 126 -10.14 -3.68 -7.35
CA GLN A 126 -9.36 -4.85 -6.99
C GLN A 126 -8.65 -4.68 -5.64
N ALA A 127 -8.05 -3.51 -5.36
CA ALA A 127 -7.46 -3.18 -4.07
C ALA A 127 -8.51 -3.10 -2.95
N ALA A 128 -9.71 -2.59 -3.26
CA ALA A 128 -10.84 -2.60 -2.32
C ALA A 128 -11.29 -4.03 -1.99
N LEU A 129 -11.36 -4.93 -2.98
CA LEU A 129 -11.69 -6.34 -2.74
C LEU A 129 -10.59 -7.02 -1.91
N LEU A 130 -9.30 -6.79 -2.22
CA LEU A 130 -8.18 -7.27 -1.41
C LEU A 130 -8.33 -6.81 0.05
N SER A 131 -8.66 -5.53 0.27
CA SER A 131 -8.83 -4.99 1.63
C SER A 131 -9.99 -5.66 2.38
N ARG A 132 -11.11 -5.97 1.71
CA ARG A 132 -12.22 -6.74 2.31
C ARG A 132 -11.78 -8.14 2.74
N VAL A 133 -11.01 -8.82 1.89
CA VAL A 133 -10.47 -10.16 2.20
C VAL A 133 -9.56 -10.11 3.43
N LEU A 134 -8.60 -9.19 3.43
CA LEU A 134 -7.65 -9.02 4.54
C LEU A 134 -8.36 -8.66 5.84
N ALA A 135 -9.33 -7.75 5.81
CA ALA A 135 -10.10 -7.35 6.99
C ALA A 135 -10.95 -8.50 7.56
N SER A 136 -11.50 -9.36 6.69
CA SER A 136 -12.24 -10.54 7.10
C SER A 136 -11.30 -11.64 7.62
N ALA A 137 -10.11 -11.82 7.04
CA ALA A 137 -9.10 -12.74 7.54
C ALA A 137 -8.64 -12.35 8.95
N VAL A 138 -8.42 -11.06 9.22
CA VAL A 138 -8.12 -10.53 10.56
C VAL A 138 -9.20 -10.88 11.59
N ALA A 139 -10.47 -10.96 11.17
CA ALA A 139 -11.56 -11.36 12.08
C ALA A 139 -11.64 -12.87 12.31
N VAL A 140 -11.13 -13.68 11.39
CA VAL A 140 -11.14 -15.15 11.48
C VAL A 140 -9.97 -15.66 12.32
N SER A 141 -8.82 -14.98 12.27
CA SER A 141 -7.58 -15.48 12.85
C SER A 141 -6.93 -14.50 13.82
N ASP A 142 -6.85 -14.89 15.09
CA ASP A 142 -6.13 -14.15 16.14
C ASP A 142 -4.60 -14.26 16.01
N SER A 143 -4.09 -15.13 15.11
CA SER A 143 -2.65 -15.28 14.87
C SER A 143 -2.07 -14.14 14.02
N ILE A 144 -2.89 -13.32 13.37
CA ILE A 144 -2.45 -12.24 12.51
C ILE A 144 -1.94 -11.07 13.34
N GLU A 145 -0.65 -10.79 13.24
CA GLU A 145 0.04 -9.74 13.98
C GLU A 145 0.21 -8.45 13.18
N ALA A 146 0.23 -8.54 11.83
CA ALA A 146 0.33 -7.37 10.96
C ALA A 146 -0.27 -7.61 9.58
N VAL A 147 -0.78 -6.54 8.94
CA VAL A 147 -1.12 -6.48 7.52
C VAL A 147 -0.01 -5.72 6.81
N TYR A 148 0.67 -6.34 5.84
CA TYR A 148 1.81 -5.77 5.15
C TYR A 148 1.54 -5.61 3.66
N PHE A 149 1.61 -4.37 3.19
CA PHE A 149 1.57 -4.01 1.78
C PHE A 149 3.00 -3.84 1.25
N GLY A 150 3.54 -4.89 0.64
CA GLY A 150 4.94 -4.94 0.23
C GLY A 150 5.31 -3.87 -0.81
N SER A 151 4.45 -3.57 -1.80
CA SER A 151 4.68 -2.51 -2.78
C SER A 151 4.81 -1.13 -2.16
N ALA A 152 4.04 -0.88 -1.11
CA ALA A 152 4.07 0.36 -0.33
C ALA A 152 5.17 0.38 0.73
N ASN A 153 5.77 -0.77 1.04
CA ASN A 153 6.62 -0.94 2.21
C ASN A 153 5.95 -0.42 3.49
N HIS A 154 4.70 -0.86 3.70
CA HIS A 154 3.79 -0.30 4.70
C HIS A 154 3.14 -1.41 5.53
N VAL A 155 3.30 -1.33 6.84
CA VAL A 155 2.71 -2.27 7.79
C VAL A 155 1.59 -1.59 8.56
N VAL A 156 0.47 -2.27 8.71
CA VAL A 156 -0.73 -1.74 9.39
C VAL A 156 -1.10 -2.67 10.54
N LEU A 157 -1.43 -2.08 11.69
CA LEU A 157 -1.96 -2.83 12.84
C LEU A 157 -3.30 -3.51 12.46
N PRO A 158 -3.47 -4.83 12.65
CA PRO A 158 -4.63 -5.56 12.15
C PRO A 158 -5.99 -4.98 12.58
N SER A 159 -6.15 -4.66 13.88
CA SER A 159 -7.39 -4.08 14.38
C SER A 159 -7.71 -2.72 13.75
N LEU A 160 -6.70 -1.86 13.61
CA LEU A 160 -6.84 -0.56 12.96
C LEU A 160 -7.15 -0.71 11.47
N PHE A 161 -6.47 -1.65 10.78
CA PHE A 161 -6.75 -1.94 9.37
C PHE A 161 -8.21 -2.35 9.16
N ARG A 162 -8.70 -3.30 9.97
CA ARG A 162 -10.10 -3.76 9.90
C ARG A 162 -11.08 -2.62 10.15
N GLU A 163 -10.87 -1.83 11.19
CA GLU A 163 -11.73 -0.69 11.53
C GLU A 163 -11.78 0.33 10.39
N LEU A 164 -10.62 0.76 9.87
CA LEU A 164 -10.53 1.68 8.74
C LEU A 164 -11.21 1.13 7.49
N THR A 165 -10.99 -0.15 7.17
CA THR A 165 -11.57 -0.80 6.01
C THR A 165 -13.10 -0.83 6.09
N GLN A 166 -13.65 -1.19 7.24
CA GLN A 166 -15.11 -1.22 7.45
C GLN A 166 -15.75 0.17 7.45
N ALA A 167 -15.01 1.18 7.94
CA ALA A 167 -15.53 2.55 7.99
C ALA A 167 -15.47 3.27 6.64
N THR A 168 -14.55 2.87 5.74
CA THR A 168 -14.27 3.61 4.52
C THR A 168 -14.86 2.96 3.27
N LEU A 169 -14.73 1.63 3.11
CA LEU A 169 -15.25 0.98 1.90
C LEU A 169 -16.77 1.13 1.78
N PRO A 170 -17.30 1.39 0.58
CA PRO A 170 -16.69 1.19 -0.75
C PRO A 170 -15.76 2.32 -1.25
N GLU A 171 -15.66 3.44 -0.55
CA GLU A 171 -14.73 4.51 -0.93
C GLU A 171 -13.27 4.02 -0.91
N PRO A 172 -12.39 4.55 -1.76
CA PRO A 172 -10.97 4.17 -1.76
C PRO A 172 -10.30 4.36 -0.41
N LEU A 173 -9.32 3.52 -0.09
CA LEU A 173 -8.59 3.52 1.18
C LEU A 173 -7.08 3.80 0.96
N PRO A 174 -6.70 4.96 0.37
CA PRO A 174 -5.31 5.24 0.02
C PRO A 174 -4.37 5.24 1.22
N ILE A 175 -4.85 5.61 2.40
CA ILE A 175 -4.05 5.62 3.63
C ILE A 175 -3.46 4.24 4.00
N ALA A 176 -4.11 3.15 3.61
CA ALA A 176 -3.61 1.80 3.81
C ALA A 176 -2.80 1.27 2.60
N TRP A 177 -3.14 1.71 1.39
CA TRP A 177 -2.53 1.19 0.16
C TRP A 177 -1.25 1.92 -0.25
N VAL A 178 -1.12 3.18 0.14
CA VAL A 178 -0.03 4.08 -0.28
C VAL A 178 0.67 4.68 0.92
N ALA A 179 1.95 4.38 1.07
CA ALA A 179 2.79 5.04 2.05
C ALA A 179 3.18 6.44 1.54
N ILE A 180 2.92 7.47 2.34
CA ILE A 180 3.37 8.84 2.10
C ILE A 180 4.49 9.15 3.09
N ASN A 181 5.69 9.33 2.58
CA ASN A 181 6.88 9.57 3.36
C ASN A 181 7.34 11.03 3.17
N VAL A 182 7.59 11.71 4.28
CA VAL A 182 8.12 13.08 4.30
C VAL A 182 9.40 13.09 5.11
N GLY A 183 10.45 13.62 4.53
CA GLY A 183 11.77 13.71 5.15
C GLY A 183 12.35 15.12 5.09
N GLN A 184 13.34 15.37 5.95
CA GLN A 184 14.12 16.59 5.92
C GLN A 184 15.59 16.27 5.70
N ARG A 185 16.17 16.91 4.72
CA ARG A 185 17.62 16.83 4.46
C ARG A 185 18.41 17.60 5.53
N PRO A 186 19.72 17.31 5.70
CA PRO A 186 20.56 18.02 6.67
C PRO A 186 20.65 19.54 6.46
N ASP A 187 20.43 20.01 5.23
CA ASP A 187 20.38 21.43 4.87
C ASP A 187 19.03 22.11 5.19
N GLY A 188 18.07 21.36 5.76
CA GLY A 188 16.74 21.85 6.14
C GLY A 188 15.71 21.80 5.02
N VAL A 189 16.09 21.37 3.82
CA VAL A 189 15.18 21.22 2.68
C VAL A 189 14.28 19.99 2.88
N MET A 190 12.99 20.14 2.62
CA MET A 190 12.04 19.04 2.72
C MET A 190 12.02 18.22 1.45
N THR A 191 11.76 16.93 1.62
CA THR A 191 11.55 15.95 0.56
C THR A 191 10.28 15.16 0.85
N GLY A 192 9.71 14.55 -0.18
CA GLY A 192 8.57 13.65 0.00
C GLY A 192 8.47 12.62 -1.11
N HIS A 193 7.89 11.49 -0.82
CA HIS A 193 7.61 10.48 -1.83
C HIS A 193 6.45 9.58 -1.41
N THR A 194 5.81 8.98 -2.41
CA THR A 194 4.85 7.89 -2.22
C THR A 194 5.48 6.55 -2.55
N ARG A 195 4.90 5.47 -2.03
CA ARG A 195 5.13 4.08 -2.45
C ARG A 195 3.82 3.32 -2.43
N GLY A 196 3.61 2.46 -3.44
CA GLY A 196 2.43 1.61 -3.53
C GLY A 196 1.40 2.05 -4.56
N MET A 197 1.60 3.17 -5.25
CA MET A 197 0.71 3.62 -6.32
C MET A 197 0.65 2.61 -7.49
N ASP A 198 1.71 1.83 -7.69
CA ASP A 198 1.80 0.77 -8.70
C ASP A 198 0.74 -0.33 -8.52
N MET A 199 0.34 -0.65 -7.28
CA MET A 199 -0.77 -1.57 -7.00
C MET A 199 -2.09 -1.08 -7.61
N LEU A 200 -2.23 0.25 -7.76
CA LEU A 200 -3.41 0.92 -8.31
C LEU A 200 -3.25 1.21 -9.82
N GLY A 201 -2.15 0.75 -10.45
CA GLY A 201 -1.81 1.08 -11.84
C GLY A 201 -1.39 2.52 -12.06
N LEU A 202 -0.99 3.20 -10.99
CA LEU A 202 -0.58 4.60 -10.99
C LEU A 202 0.93 4.70 -10.74
N MET A 203 1.50 5.85 -11.03
CA MET A 203 2.92 6.13 -10.83
C MET A 203 3.15 6.74 -9.44
N ASP A 204 4.18 6.25 -8.74
CA ASP A 204 4.62 6.88 -7.49
C ASP A 204 5.10 8.31 -7.74
N ILE A 205 5.01 9.14 -6.71
CA ILE A 205 5.31 10.58 -6.76
C ILE A 205 6.54 10.86 -5.91
N GLU A 206 7.44 11.71 -6.42
CA GLU A 206 8.58 12.22 -5.67
C GLU A 206 8.63 13.75 -5.69
N ILE A 207 8.86 14.35 -4.52
CA ILE A 207 9.25 15.74 -4.32
C ILE A 207 10.71 15.72 -3.88
N PRO A 208 11.68 15.89 -4.79
CA PRO A 208 13.10 15.75 -4.47
C PRO A 208 13.62 16.85 -3.54
N GLU A 209 13.00 18.05 -3.63
CA GLU A 209 13.29 19.17 -2.75
C GLU A 209 12.17 20.21 -2.81
N THR A 210 11.88 20.79 -1.64
CA THR A 210 10.92 21.90 -1.53
C THR A 210 11.20 22.75 -0.29
N GLY A 211 10.77 24.02 -0.33
CA GLY A 211 10.78 24.91 0.83
C GLY A 211 9.52 24.84 1.70
N GLU A 212 8.58 23.94 1.37
CA GLU A 212 7.36 23.76 2.14
C GLU A 212 7.64 23.15 3.53
N THR A 213 6.65 23.22 4.41
CA THR A 213 6.68 22.49 5.68
C THR A 213 6.40 21.01 5.47
N ALA A 214 6.74 20.17 6.44
CA ALA A 214 6.42 18.74 6.39
C ALA A 214 4.92 18.48 6.19
N GLU A 215 4.07 19.27 6.84
CA GLU A 215 2.61 19.21 6.69
C GLU A 215 2.17 19.61 5.26
N GLY A 216 2.81 20.64 4.68
CA GLY A 216 2.54 21.06 3.30
C GLY A 216 2.89 19.96 2.29
N VAL A 217 4.08 19.35 2.42
CA VAL A 217 4.51 18.23 1.57
C VAL A 217 3.54 17.05 1.69
N PHE A 218 3.17 16.70 2.92
CA PHE A 218 2.22 15.60 3.16
C PHE A 218 0.86 15.88 2.54
N SER A 219 0.30 17.07 2.75
CA SER A 219 -1.00 17.47 2.20
C SER A 219 -0.98 17.49 0.67
N ARG A 220 0.11 17.97 0.07
CA ARG A 220 0.28 17.98 -1.39
C ARG A 220 0.30 16.55 -1.97
N LEU A 221 1.12 15.67 -1.39
CA LEU A 221 1.19 14.27 -1.84
C LEU A 221 -0.18 13.59 -1.68
N THR A 222 -0.84 13.76 -0.54
CA THR A 222 -2.18 13.20 -0.30
C THR A 222 -3.18 13.70 -1.36
N GLY A 223 -3.23 15.00 -1.60
CA GLY A 223 -4.16 15.56 -2.58
C GLY A 223 -3.92 15.07 -4.01
N ILE A 224 -2.66 14.85 -4.41
CA ILE A 224 -2.34 14.30 -5.73
C ILE A 224 -2.67 12.80 -5.80
N VAL A 225 -2.40 12.04 -4.74
CA VAL A 225 -2.78 10.62 -4.63
C VAL A 225 -4.28 10.45 -4.79
N ASP A 226 -5.08 11.21 -4.03
CA ASP A 226 -6.54 11.17 -4.10
C ASP A 226 -7.04 11.53 -5.51
N TYR A 227 -6.48 12.59 -6.09
CA TYR A 227 -6.82 13.02 -7.43
C TYR A 227 -6.53 11.96 -8.50
N LEU A 228 -5.36 11.29 -8.42
CA LEU A 228 -4.99 10.24 -9.37
C LEU A 228 -5.81 8.96 -9.17
N ILE A 229 -6.18 8.62 -7.94
CA ILE A 229 -7.07 7.48 -7.67
C ILE A 229 -8.46 7.71 -8.30
N GLU A 230 -8.96 8.94 -8.23
CA GLU A 230 -10.28 9.30 -8.77
C GLU A 230 -10.27 9.40 -10.31
N ASN A 231 -9.20 9.97 -10.89
CA ASN A 231 -9.16 10.38 -12.30
C ASN A 231 -8.22 9.52 -13.18
N GLY A 232 -7.43 8.61 -12.59
CA GLY A 232 -6.38 7.88 -13.29
C GLY A 232 -5.14 8.74 -13.59
N MET A 233 -4.24 8.23 -14.43
CA MET A 233 -3.00 8.90 -14.84
C MET A 233 -3.27 10.04 -15.84
N VAL A 234 -3.99 11.08 -15.41
CA VAL A 234 -4.33 12.25 -16.21
C VAL A 234 -3.27 13.35 -16.19
N ILE A 235 -2.33 13.30 -15.24
CA ILE A 235 -1.19 14.23 -15.16
C ILE A 235 -0.08 13.71 -16.07
N SER A 236 0.36 14.52 -17.02
CA SER A 236 1.35 14.13 -18.02
C SER A 236 2.74 14.71 -17.76
N ASN A 237 3.76 14.05 -18.32
CA ASN A 237 5.13 14.58 -18.29
C ASN A 237 5.19 15.98 -18.95
N GLY A 238 5.71 16.95 -18.22
CA GLY A 238 5.80 18.35 -18.66
C GLY A 238 4.65 19.24 -18.22
N ASP A 239 3.60 18.67 -17.61
CA ASP A 239 2.53 19.47 -17.03
C ASP A 239 3.04 20.36 -15.88
N THR A 240 2.28 21.40 -15.58
CA THR A 240 2.55 22.29 -14.46
C THR A 240 1.40 22.20 -13.48
N LEU A 241 1.72 21.89 -12.24
CA LEU A 241 0.78 21.90 -11.13
C LEU A 241 1.02 23.15 -10.25
N GLY A 242 0.00 23.60 -9.56
CA GLY A 242 0.09 24.68 -8.58
C GLY A 242 -1.24 24.88 -7.86
N ALA A 243 -1.19 25.25 -6.60
CA ALA A 243 -2.37 25.62 -5.82
C ALA A 243 -2.79 27.08 -6.08
N THR A 244 -1.88 27.90 -6.66
CA THR A 244 -2.11 29.30 -7.06
C THR A 244 -1.54 29.57 -8.44
N GLU A 245 -1.93 30.69 -9.07
CA GLU A 245 -1.39 31.10 -10.37
C GLU A 245 0.12 31.40 -10.34
N GLU A 246 0.66 31.68 -9.17
CA GLU A 246 2.07 32.06 -8.95
C GLU A 246 2.95 30.82 -8.68
N GLU A 247 2.34 29.73 -8.21
CA GLU A 247 3.04 28.48 -7.92
C GLU A 247 3.17 27.64 -9.19
N ARG A 248 4.41 27.33 -9.56
CA ARG A 248 4.71 26.48 -10.72
C ARG A 248 5.55 25.29 -10.32
N ILE A 249 4.91 24.14 -10.27
CA ILE A 249 5.56 22.86 -10.01
C ILE A 249 5.52 22.06 -11.30
N ARG A 250 6.67 21.82 -11.89
CA ARG A 250 6.81 21.06 -13.11
C ARG A 250 6.76 19.57 -12.82
N VAL A 251 5.96 18.86 -13.59
CA VAL A 251 5.91 17.41 -13.58
C VAL A 251 6.98 16.85 -14.51
N VAL A 252 7.84 15.98 -14.02
CA VAL A 252 8.90 15.32 -14.78
C VAL A 252 8.86 13.81 -14.50
N TYR A 253 8.58 13.02 -15.53
CA TYR A 253 8.69 11.57 -15.43
C TYR A 253 10.16 11.15 -15.55
N GLY A 254 10.59 10.21 -14.75
CA GLY A 254 11.96 9.70 -14.79
C GLY A 254 12.28 8.74 -13.66
N PRO A 255 13.51 8.21 -13.65
CA PRO A 255 13.90 7.25 -12.65
C PRO A 255 13.84 7.86 -11.24
N SER A 256 13.38 7.06 -10.26
CA SER A 256 13.33 7.45 -8.86
C SER A 256 14.74 7.75 -8.32
N ALA A 257 14.83 8.75 -7.43
CA ALA A 257 16.07 9.03 -6.72
C ALA A 257 16.37 7.97 -5.63
N LEU A 258 15.36 7.24 -5.19
CA LEU A 258 15.46 6.20 -4.16
C LEU A 258 15.67 4.80 -4.74
N ASP A 259 15.15 4.56 -5.93
CA ASP A 259 15.22 3.28 -6.64
C ASP A 259 15.27 3.55 -8.17
N PRO A 260 16.46 3.67 -8.76
CA PRO A 260 16.63 4.05 -10.17
C PRO A 260 15.97 3.11 -11.19
N GLU A 261 15.57 1.90 -10.79
CA GLU A 261 14.88 0.96 -11.66
C GLU A 261 13.37 1.27 -11.79
N ARG A 262 12.83 2.12 -10.89
CA ARG A 262 11.44 2.56 -10.90
C ARG A 262 11.29 3.91 -11.57
N GLU A 263 10.32 4.04 -12.43
CA GLU A 263 9.89 5.34 -12.99
C GLU A 263 8.88 5.99 -12.05
N VAL A 264 9.06 7.30 -11.79
CA VAL A 264 8.22 8.08 -10.89
C VAL A 264 7.87 9.43 -11.48
N MET A 265 6.77 10.02 -11.00
CA MET A 265 6.38 11.39 -11.24
C MET A 265 7.12 12.31 -10.27
N ARG A 266 8.10 13.07 -10.75
CA ARG A 266 8.79 14.07 -9.94
C ARG A 266 8.10 15.41 -10.03
N LEU A 267 7.92 16.04 -8.88
CA LEU A 267 7.39 17.38 -8.75
C LEU A 267 8.56 18.34 -8.46
N VAL A 268 8.93 19.11 -9.47
CA VAL A 268 10.09 20.00 -9.42
C VAL A 268 9.60 21.44 -9.36
N SER A 269 9.87 22.14 -8.25
CA SER A 269 9.58 23.57 -8.15
C SER A 269 10.48 24.37 -9.10
N GLU A 270 9.92 25.25 -9.92
CA GLU A 270 10.69 26.14 -10.81
C GLU A 270 11.38 27.27 -10.04
N GLU A 271 10.90 27.61 -8.83
CA GLU A 271 11.59 28.48 -7.91
C GLU A 271 12.01 27.68 -6.68
N ILE A 272 13.31 27.38 -6.54
CA ILE A 272 13.87 26.87 -5.28
C ILE A 272 13.81 28.04 -4.28
N PRO A 273 12.92 28.04 -3.28
CA PRO A 273 12.99 29.02 -2.23
C PRO A 273 14.34 28.78 -1.53
N GLN A 274 15.31 29.68 -1.74
CA GLN A 274 16.51 29.65 -0.91
C GLN A 274 16.04 29.60 0.54
N ALA A 275 16.38 28.51 1.24
CA ALA A 275 16.19 28.41 2.67
C ALA A 275 16.66 29.73 3.25
N LYS A 276 15.76 30.51 3.85
CA LYS A 276 16.14 31.78 4.48
C LYS A 276 17.22 31.40 5.46
N SER A 277 18.49 31.65 5.08
CA SER A 277 19.60 31.49 6.01
C SER A 277 19.18 32.30 7.22
N SER A 278 18.93 31.62 8.33
CA SER A 278 18.68 32.28 9.59
C SER A 278 19.95 33.07 9.87
N LYS A 279 19.98 34.33 9.44
CA LYS A 279 21.04 35.24 9.85
C LYS A 279 20.99 35.17 11.35
N SER A 280 21.99 34.50 11.87
CA SER A 280 22.26 34.29 13.28
C SER A 280 21.91 35.59 14.02
N TRP A 281 20.92 35.56 14.92
CA TRP A 281 20.58 36.68 15.80
C TRP A 281 21.79 37.17 16.61
N TRP A 282 22.84 36.37 16.68
CA TRP A 282 24.15 36.70 17.26
C TRP A 282 24.87 37.89 16.57
N ALA A 283 24.59 38.13 15.29
CA ALA A 283 25.21 39.25 14.57
C ALA A 283 24.65 40.66 14.96
N ARG A 284 23.60 40.72 15.78
CA ARG A 284 23.02 41.99 16.30
C ARG A 284 23.50 42.40 17.69
N LEU A 285 24.32 41.56 18.35
CA LEU A 285 24.81 41.81 19.69
C LEU A 285 26.27 42.34 19.72
N LEU A 286 26.89 42.51 18.53
CA LEU A 286 28.29 43.00 18.41
C LEU A 286 28.43 44.34 17.64
N ASN A 287 27.34 45.12 17.53
CA ASN A 287 27.44 46.52 17.11
C ASN A 287 26.79 47.43 18.13
#